data_f898f3819b9380cbe8ef389aca31349c
#
_entry.id   f898f3819b9380cbe8ef389aca31349c
#
_cell.length_a   1.000
_cell.length_b   1.000
_cell.length_c   1.000
_cell.angle_alpha   90.00
_cell.angle_beta   90.00
_cell.angle_gamma   90.00
#
_symmetry.space_group_name_H-M   'P 1'
#
loop_
_entity.id
_entity.type
_entity.pdbx_description
1 polymer ?
#
loop_
_entity_poly.entity_id
_entity_poly.type
_entity_poly.pdbx_seq_one_letter_code
_entity_poly.pdbx_strand_id
1 'polypeptide(L)'
;MATQLTLEQAAQHLCAAQDVLILAHKSPDGDTLGSGFGLLHALRGMGKRVWLACSDPIPPRYAYLMGGLTDAVWEDRTGIVPQAVVAVDIADTKLFGEKLRGFADKVQLCIDHHGSNTGYAQSLLLRPNAAANCELMLDLLEAMGLPLTEQIANCLYTGLVTDTGCFRHSSTTVDSHRAAEKLLQAGADMRMIHRLAF
;
A
#
# COMPACT_ATOMS: atom_id res chain seq x y z
N MET A 1 -0.42 -7.93 21.63
CA MET A 1 -1.35 -8.05 20.49
C MET A 1 -1.55 -6.67 19.90
N ALA A 2 -1.60 -6.54 18.58
CA ALA A 2 -1.86 -5.27 17.92
C ALA A 2 -3.25 -4.71 18.30
N THR A 3 -3.35 -3.39 18.40
CA THR A 3 -4.64 -2.71 18.56
C THR A 3 -5.35 -2.67 17.21
N GLN A 4 -6.55 -3.27 17.10
CA GLN A 4 -7.35 -3.16 15.88
C GLN A 4 -7.89 -1.75 15.73
N LEU A 5 -7.72 -1.17 14.53
CA LEU A 5 -8.19 0.18 14.22
C LEU A 5 -9.37 0.15 13.24
N THR A 6 -10.23 1.17 13.34
CA THR A 6 -11.18 1.51 12.28
C THR A 6 -10.47 2.29 11.15
N LEU A 7 -11.16 2.49 10.02
CA LEU A 7 -10.64 3.34 8.92
C LEU A 7 -10.34 4.76 9.40
N GLU A 8 -11.22 5.34 10.20
CA GLU A 8 -11.08 6.71 10.74
C GLU A 8 -9.88 6.81 11.68
N GLN A 9 -9.66 5.80 12.54
CA GLN A 9 -8.51 5.77 13.45
C GLN A 9 -7.18 5.62 12.68
N ALA A 10 -7.14 4.75 11.66
CA ALA A 10 -5.97 4.61 10.80
C ALA A 10 -5.70 5.90 10.00
N ALA A 11 -6.76 6.55 9.48
CA ALA A 11 -6.68 7.85 8.82
C ALA A 11 -6.08 8.92 9.74
N GLN A 12 -6.56 9.01 10.99
CA GLN A 12 -6.02 9.94 12.01
C GLN A 12 -4.54 9.68 12.28
N HIS A 13 -4.13 8.40 12.40
CA HIS A 13 -2.75 8.02 12.61
C HIS A 13 -1.85 8.53 11.47
N LEU A 14 -2.25 8.32 10.21
CA LEU A 14 -1.52 8.77 9.02
C LEU A 14 -1.50 10.29 8.90
N CYS A 15 -2.60 10.97 9.25
CA CYS A 15 -2.67 12.43 9.22
C CYS A 15 -1.74 13.09 10.25
N ALA A 16 -1.49 12.47 11.39
CA ALA A 16 -0.68 13.04 12.47
C ALA A 16 0.83 13.08 12.14
N ALA A 17 1.35 12.15 11.34
CA ALA A 17 2.78 12.06 11.01
C ALA A 17 3.12 12.94 9.80
N GLN A 18 4.28 13.61 9.84
CA GLN A 18 4.82 14.38 8.72
C GLN A 18 5.81 13.57 7.90
N ASP A 19 6.59 12.72 8.56
CA ASP A 19 7.61 11.87 7.95
C ASP A 19 7.16 10.41 8.03
N VAL A 20 6.83 9.80 6.90
CA VAL A 20 6.27 8.45 6.84
C VAL A 20 7.16 7.53 6.03
N LEU A 21 7.55 6.40 6.60
CA LEU A 21 8.19 5.31 5.89
C LEU A 21 7.19 4.17 5.69
N ILE A 22 6.89 3.87 4.44
CA ILE A 22 6.01 2.77 4.06
C ILE A 22 6.90 1.56 3.75
N LEU A 23 6.57 0.41 4.33
CA LEU A 23 7.28 -0.85 4.10
C LEU A 23 6.44 -1.77 3.22
N ALA A 24 7.04 -2.24 2.13
CA ALA A 24 6.53 -3.27 1.25
C ALA A 24 7.23 -4.61 1.52
N HIS A 25 6.59 -5.74 1.27
CA HIS A 25 7.17 -7.06 1.52
C HIS A 25 8.30 -7.39 0.53
N LYS A 26 9.19 -8.33 0.91
CA LYS A 26 10.21 -8.90 0.01
C LYS A 26 9.52 -9.58 -1.19
N SER A 27 10.23 -9.63 -2.32
CA SER A 27 9.67 -10.14 -3.60
C SER A 27 8.36 -9.42 -3.93
N PRO A 28 8.39 -8.06 -4.02
CA PRO A 28 7.19 -7.25 -4.07
C PRO A 28 6.38 -7.52 -5.34
N ASP A 29 5.08 -7.67 -5.16
CA ASP A 29 4.09 -7.85 -6.22
C ASP A 29 3.30 -6.58 -6.48
N GLY A 30 2.22 -6.71 -7.27
CA GLY A 30 1.39 -5.57 -7.64
C GLY A 30 0.57 -5.02 -6.49
N ASP A 31 0.17 -5.85 -5.50
CA ASP A 31 -0.69 -5.39 -4.42
C ASP A 31 0.10 -4.64 -3.33
N THR A 32 1.25 -5.18 -2.89
CA THR A 32 2.09 -4.45 -1.93
C THR A 32 2.63 -3.15 -2.51
N LEU A 33 3.05 -3.14 -3.81
CA LEU A 33 3.55 -1.93 -4.47
C LEU A 33 2.42 -0.95 -4.80
N GLY A 34 1.27 -1.45 -5.26
CA GLY A 34 0.08 -0.64 -5.54
C GLY A 34 -0.42 0.06 -4.29
N SER A 35 -0.55 -0.67 -3.18
CA SER A 35 -0.90 -0.14 -1.86
C SER A 35 0.13 0.88 -1.37
N GLY A 36 1.42 0.54 -1.46
CA GLY A 36 2.50 1.38 -0.97
C GLY A 36 2.64 2.69 -1.75
N PHE A 37 2.68 2.63 -3.08
CA PHE A 37 2.77 3.84 -3.90
C PHE A 37 1.46 4.64 -3.91
N GLY A 38 0.30 3.97 -3.86
CA GLY A 38 -0.99 4.66 -3.72
C GLY A 38 -1.03 5.53 -2.46
N LEU A 39 -0.64 4.97 -1.32
CA LEU A 39 -0.54 5.71 -0.05
C LEU A 39 0.55 6.79 -0.12
N LEU A 40 1.71 6.51 -0.72
CA LEU A 40 2.80 7.48 -0.88
C LEU A 40 2.34 8.71 -1.66
N HIS A 41 1.71 8.52 -2.83
CA HIS A 41 1.22 9.63 -3.65
C HIS A 41 0.15 10.44 -2.90
N ALA A 42 -0.77 9.78 -2.21
CA ALA A 42 -1.81 10.42 -1.43
C ALA A 42 -1.23 11.30 -0.31
N LEU A 43 -0.32 10.77 0.48
CA LEU A 43 0.30 11.50 1.58
C LEU A 43 1.24 12.62 1.09
N ARG A 44 1.97 12.43 -0.01
CA ARG A 44 2.75 13.51 -0.66
C ARG A 44 1.84 14.62 -1.19
N GLY A 45 0.65 14.30 -1.68
CA GLY A 45 -0.37 15.27 -2.05
C GLY A 45 -0.82 16.17 -0.88
N MET A 46 -0.68 15.70 0.35
CA MET A 46 -0.90 16.47 1.58
C MET A 46 0.32 17.30 2.02
N GLY A 47 1.42 17.30 1.26
CA GLY A 47 2.66 17.99 1.61
C GLY A 47 3.55 17.25 2.61
N LYS A 48 3.33 15.94 2.83
CA LYS A 48 4.15 15.12 3.74
C LYS A 48 5.40 14.59 3.05
N ARG A 49 6.42 14.27 3.83
CA ARG A 49 7.64 13.57 3.37
C ARG A 49 7.41 12.08 3.51
N VAL A 50 7.36 11.38 2.39
CA VAL A 50 7.00 9.95 2.37
C VAL A 50 7.94 9.17 1.48
N TRP A 51 8.36 8.01 1.96
CA TRP A 51 9.21 7.08 1.23
C TRP A 51 8.63 5.67 1.30
N LEU A 52 8.92 4.87 0.28
CA LEU A 52 8.63 3.44 0.26
C LEU A 52 9.94 2.66 0.33
N ALA A 53 10.00 1.68 1.23
CA ALA A 53 11.13 0.75 1.35
C ALA A 53 10.70 -0.67 1.03
N CYS A 54 11.55 -1.36 0.26
CA CYS A 54 11.44 -2.78 0.00
C CYS A 54 12.84 -3.42 0.09
N SER A 55 12.92 -4.64 0.61
CA SER A 55 14.21 -5.36 0.67
C SER A 55 14.74 -5.74 -0.71
N ASP A 56 13.85 -6.10 -1.61
CA ASP A 56 14.19 -6.48 -2.97
C ASP A 56 13.96 -5.32 -3.95
N PRO A 57 14.63 -5.33 -5.11
CA PRO A 57 14.40 -4.33 -6.15
C PRO A 57 12.94 -4.34 -6.63
N ILE A 58 12.40 -3.17 -6.91
CA ILE A 58 11.09 -3.03 -7.55
C ILE A 58 11.19 -3.60 -8.97
N PRO A 59 10.35 -4.59 -9.34
CA PRO A 59 10.37 -5.15 -10.67
C PRO A 59 10.11 -4.05 -11.74
N PRO A 60 10.86 -4.02 -12.86
CA PRO A 60 10.73 -2.97 -13.89
C PRO A 60 9.31 -2.79 -14.42
N ARG A 61 8.52 -3.87 -14.47
CA ARG A 61 7.12 -3.85 -14.89
C ARG A 61 6.22 -2.97 -14.01
N TYR A 62 6.64 -2.66 -12.78
CA TYR A 62 5.92 -1.81 -11.83
C TYR A 62 6.53 -0.41 -11.70
N ALA A 63 7.54 -0.06 -12.49
CA ALA A 63 8.21 1.25 -12.40
C ALA A 63 7.25 2.45 -12.60
N TYR A 64 6.18 2.27 -13.38
CA TYR A 64 5.17 3.31 -13.61
C TYR A 64 4.42 3.72 -12.33
N LEU A 65 4.37 2.85 -11.31
CA LEU A 65 3.74 3.16 -10.02
C LEU A 65 4.44 4.31 -9.28
N MET A 66 5.72 4.53 -9.56
CA MET A 66 6.46 5.65 -8.98
C MET A 66 5.99 7.02 -9.50
N GLY A 67 5.25 7.10 -10.63
CA GLY A 67 4.75 8.36 -11.17
C GLY A 67 5.86 9.38 -11.51
N GLY A 68 7.05 8.92 -11.89
CA GLY A 68 8.21 9.77 -12.19
C GLY A 68 8.96 10.29 -10.95
N LEU A 69 8.58 9.90 -9.73
CA LEU A 69 9.30 10.29 -8.51
C LEU A 69 10.62 9.53 -8.41
N THR A 70 11.74 10.22 -8.44
CA THR A 70 13.09 9.64 -8.35
C THR A 70 13.56 9.46 -6.90
N ASP A 71 12.90 10.12 -5.95
CA ASP A 71 13.21 10.12 -4.52
C ASP A 71 12.19 9.33 -3.66
N ALA A 72 11.32 8.57 -4.31
CA ALA A 72 10.23 7.85 -3.64
C ALA A 72 10.72 6.60 -2.88
N VAL A 73 11.80 5.97 -3.36
CA VAL A 73 12.34 4.77 -2.73
C VAL A 73 13.30 5.15 -1.61
N TRP A 74 13.11 4.53 -0.46
CA TRP A 74 14.00 4.70 0.68
C TRP A 74 15.36 4.08 0.38
N GLU A 75 16.35 4.91 0.29
CA GLU A 75 17.76 4.51 0.42
C GLU A 75 18.18 4.90 1.83
N ASP A 76 19.06 4.11 2.46
CA ASP A 76 19.51 4.38 3.84
C ASP A 76 20.06 5.82 3.95
N ARG A 77 19.16 6.74 4.30
CA ARG A 77 19.44 8.17 4.36
C ARG A 77 19.85 8.49 5.78
N THR A 78 21.15 8.57 5.98
CA THR A 78 21.71 8.99 7.28
C THR A 78 21.11 10.32 7.71
N GLY A 79 20.50 10.33 8.90
CA GLY A 79 19.96 11.55 9.54
C GLY A 79 18.46 11.78 9.41
N ILE A 80 17.70 10.95 8.68
CA ILE A 80 16.22 11.01 8.68
C ILE A 80 15.67 9.88 9.54
N VAL A 81 14.93 10.24 10.59
CA VAL A 81 14.18 9.30 11.41
C VAL A 81 12.70 9.46 11.07
N PRO A 82 12.04 8.46 10.47
CA PRO A 82 10.62 8.53 10.18
C PRO A 82 9.81 8.69 11.48
N GLN A 83 8.80 9.55 11.46
CA GLN A 83 7.87 9.72 12.58
C GLN A 83 6.86 8.57 12.64
N ALA A 84 6.50 8.02 11.47
CA ALA A 84 5.66 6.84 11.36
C ALA A 84 6.29 5.80 10.44
N VAL A 85 6.25 4.54 10.85
CA VAL A 85 6.60 3.36 10.05
C VAL A 85 5.33 2.56 9.83
N VAL A 86 4.93 2.45 8.56
CA VAL A 86 3.67 1.83 8.13
C VAL A 86 3.98 0.63 7.23
N ALA A 87 3.52 -0.55 7.60
CA ALA A 87 3.62 -1.74 6.75
C ALA A 87 2.33 -1.90 5.93
N VAL A 88 2.45 -2.22 4.65
CA VAL A 88 1.31 -2.47 3.78
C VAL A 88 1.43 -3.87 3.17
N ASP A 89 0.35 -4.64 3.26
CA ASP A 89 0.27 -5.97 2.67
C ASP A 89 1.36 -6.94 3.20
N ILE A 90 1.62 -6.87 4.50
CA ILE A 90 2.63 -7.70 5.18
C ILE A 90 2.00 -8.45 6.35
N ALA A 91 1.76 -9.74 6.18
CA ALA A 91 1.11 -10.58 7.19
C ALA A 91 2.05 -11.02 8.33
N ASP A 92 3.34 -11.13 8.09
CA ASP A 92 4.33 -11.64 9.05
C ASP A 92 5.68 -10.93 8.87
N THR A 93 6.41 -10.74 9.98
CA THR A 93 7.73 -10.11 9.99
C THR A 93 8.78 -10.81 9.11
N LYS A 94 8.59 -12.10 8.81
CA LYS A 94 9.44 -12.85 7.87
C LYS A 94 9.40 -12.32 6.44
N LEU A 95 8.35 -11.56 6.10
CA LEU A 95 8.16 -10.94 4.78
C LEU A 95 8.91 -9.61 4.62
N PHE A 96 9.50 -9.05 5.68
CA PHE A 96 10.32 -7.84 5.57
C PHE A 96 11.60 -8.04 4.74
N GLY A 97 12.13 -9.26 4.70
CA GLY A 97 13.46 -9.51 4.13
C GLY A 97 14.60 -8.95 5.00
N GLU A 98 15.84 -9.08 4.54
CA GLU A 98 17.00 -8.76 5.39
C GLU A 98 17.17 -7.26 5.63
N LYS A 99 17.02 -6.43 4.58
CA LYS A 99 17.24 -4.98 4.67
C LYS A 99 16.24 -4.29 5.60
N LEU A 100 15.02 -4.79 5.69
CA LEU A 100 13.95 -4.18 6.48
C LEU A 100 13.70 -4.85 7.83
N ARG A 101 14.43 -5.93 8.14
CA ARG A 101 14.26 -6.68 9.40
C ARG A 101 14.39 -5.78 10.64
N GLY A 102 15.27 -4.78 10.61
CA GLY A 102 15.46 -3.82 11.70
C GLY A 102 14.31 -2.82 11.89
N PHE A 103 13.27 -2.87 11.06
CA PHE A 103 12.05 -2.09 11.22
C PHE A 103 10.88 -2.89 11.79
N ALA A 104 11.00 -4.21 11.93
CA ALA A 104 9.89 -5.09 12.31
C ALA A 104 9.25 -4.71 13.65
N ASP A 105 10.06 -4.31 14.64
CA ASP A 105 9.65 -3.86 15.98
C ASP A 105 9.24 -2.39 16.02
N LYS A 106 9.42 -1.64 14.94
CA LYS A 106 9.13 -0.20 14.81
C LYS A 106 7.82 0.08 14.08
N VAL A 107 7.15 -0.94 13.53
CA VAL A 107 5.91 -0.76 12.78
C VAL A 107 4.80 -0.30 13.72
N GLN A 108 4.34 0.93 13.50
CA GLN A 108 3.27 1.54 14.28
C GLN A 108 1.89 1.18 13.72
N LEU A 109 1.77 1.06 12.39
CA LEU A 109 0.53 0.69 11.72
C LEU A 109 0.83 -0.36 10.64
N CYS A 110 0.08 -1.46 10.65
CA CYS A 110 0.00 -2.40 9.54
C CYS A 110 -1.39 -2.29 8.89
N ILE A 111 -1.42 -2.19 7.56
CA ILE A 111 -2.63 -2.19 6.74
C ILE A 111 -2.57 -3.45 5.90
N ASP A 112 -3.49 -4.40 6.14
CA ASP A 112 -3.37 -5.74 5.56
C ASP A 112 -4.74 -6.39 5.32
N HIS A 113 -4.77 -7.30 4.36
CA HIS A 113 -5.97 -8.09 4.06
C HIS A 113 -5.79 -9.60 4.34
N HIS A 114 -4.61 -10.02 4.76
CA HIS A 114 -4.34 -11.44 5.02
C HIS A 114 -4.94 -11.90 6.36
N GLY A 115 -5.85 -12.89 6.33
CA GLY A 115 -6.39 -13.51 7.54
C GLY A 115 -5.34 -14.21 8.43
N SER A 116 -4.15 -14.46 7.88
CA SER A 116 -2.99 -15.03 8.59
C SER A 116 -2.10 -13.97 9.25
N ASN A 117 -2.48 -12.69 9.26
CA ASN A 117 -1.69 -11.63 9.88
C ASN A 117 -1.38 -11.94 11.34
N THR A 118 -0.11 -11.88 11.71
CA THR A 118 0.39 -12.28 13.05
C THR A 118 0.20 -11.18 14.12
N GLY A 119 -0.28 -10.00 13.76
CA GLY A 119 -0.48 -8.88 14.68
C GLY A 119 0.82 -8.32 15.27
N TYR A 120 1.89 -8.30 14.48
CA TYR A 120 3.24 -7.87 14.89
C TYR A 120 3.38 -6.36 15.11
N ALA A 121 2.54 -5.56 14.43
CA ALA A 121 2.56 -4.10 14.54
C ALA A 121 1.91 -3.60 15.85
N GLN A 122 2.15 -2.34 16.21
CA GLN A 122 1.47 -1.72 17.36
C GLN A 122 -0.04 -1.62 17.10
N SER A 123 -0.42 -1.21 15.88
CA SER A 123 -1.81 -1.08 15.44
C SER A 123 -2.01 -1.80 14.10
N LEU A 124 -3.23 -2.29 13.88
CA LEU A 124 -3.58 -3.10 12.72
C LEU A 124 -4.92 -2.64 12.14
N LEU A 125 -4.93 -2.27 10.87
CA LEU A 125 -6.12 -2.15 10.06
C LEU A 125 -6.20 -3.40 9.18
N LEU A 126 -7.12 -4.31 9.47
CA LEU A 126 -7.20 -5.62 8.83
C LEU A 126 -8.58 -5.88 8.24
N ARG A 127 -8.62 -6.33 6.97
CA ARG A 127 -9.85 -6.77 6.29
C ARG A 127 -9.65 -8.12 5.60
N PRO A 128 -9.80 -9.25 6.31
CA PRO A 128 -9.48 -10.58 5.77
C PRO A 128 -10.32 -11.04 4.58
N ASN A 129 -11.44 -10.38 4.31
CA ASN A 129 -12.35 -10.70 3.21
C ASN A 129 -12.14 -9.81 1.96
N ALA A 130 -11.22 -8.85 1.99
CA ALA A 130 -10.84 -8.09 0.82
C ALA A 130 -10.02 -8.98 -0.14
N ALA A 131 -10.29 -8.88 -1.43
CA ALA A 131 -9.58 -9.67 -2.44
C ALA A 131 -8.16 -9.14 -2.69
N ALA A 132 -7.89 -7.91 -2.30
CA ALA A 132 -6.60 -7.23 -2.39
C ALA A 132 -6.47 -6.19 -1.27
N ASN A 133 -5.26 -5.92 -0.81
CA ASN A 133 -5.01 -4.84 0.14
C ASN A 133 -5.33 -3.46 -0.46
N CYS A 134 -5.23 -3.33 -1.79
CA CYS A 134 -5.62 -2.12 -2.51
C CYS A 134 -7.11 -1.77 -2.38
N GLU A 135 -8.02 -2.74 -2.14
CA GLU A 135 -9.43 -2.43 -1.80
C GLU A 135 -9.53 -1.70 -0.45
N LEU A 136 -8.82 -2.21 0.55
CA LEU A 136 -8.78 -1.59 1.88
C LEU A 136 -8.11 -0.22 1.83
N MET A 137 -7.04 -0.08 1.03
CA MET A 137 -6.35 1.18 0.82
C MET A 137 -7.26 2.23 0.17
N LEU A 138 -8.06 1.84 -0.84
CA LEU A 138 -9.04 2.74 -1.46
C LEU A 138 -10.01 3.33 -0.43
N ASP A 139 -10.62 2.47 0.40
CA ASP A 139 -11.55 2.92 1.43
C ASP A 139 -10.86 3.80 2.49
N LEU A 140 -9.60 3.51 2.82
CA LEU A 140 -8.81 4.33 3.75
C LEU A 140 -8.55 5.74 3.17
N LEU A 141 -8.18 5.85 1.90
CA LEU A 141 -7.98 7.14 1.26
C LEU A 141 -9.30 7.94 1.13
N GLU A 142 -10.42 7.27 0.88
CA GLU A 142 -11.76 7.88 0.92
C GLU A 142 -12.10 8.39 2.33
N ALA A 143 -11.83 7.61 3.38
CA ALA A 143 -12.03 8.01 4.77
C ALA A 143 -11.15 9.19 5.18
N MET A 144 -9.97 9.35 4.55
CA MET A 144 -9.10 10.51 4.71
C MET A 144 -9.60 11.74 3.94
N GLY A 145 -10.65 11.61 3.11
CA GLY A 145 -11.16 12.69 2.26
C GLY A 145 -10.20 13.11 1.15
N LEU A 146 -9.29 12.23 0.73
CA LEU A 146 -8.28 12.53 -0.27
C LEU A 146 -8.79 12.30 -1.70
N PRO A 147 -8.40 13.16 -2.66
CA PRO A 147 -8.78 12.96 -4.04
C PRO A 147 -8.07 11.76 -4.63
N LEU A 148 -8.80 10.92 -5.36
CA LEU A 148 -8.23 9.85 -6.18
C LEU A 148 -7.70 10.46 -7.48
N THR A 149 -6.39 10.75 -7.53
CA THR A 149 -5.74 11.17 -8.79
C THR A 149 -5.56 9.96 -9.71
N GLU A 150 -5.37 10.21 -11.01
CA GLU A 150 -5.04 9.16 -11.99
C GLU A 150 -3.87 8.27 -11.53
N GLN A 151 -2.81 8.89 -10.97
CA GLN A 151 -1.64 8.15 -10.49
C GLN A 151 -1.98 7.23 -9.30
N ILE A 152 -2.77 7.72 -8.33
CA ILE A 152 -3.25 6.89 -7.21
C ILE A 152 -4.15 5.77 -7.74
N ALA A 153 -5.05 6.08 -8.67
CA ALA A 153 -5.93 5.10 -9.28
C ALA A 153 -5.15 4.02 -10.05
N ASN A 154 -4.10 4.38 -10.78
CA ASN A 154 -3.20 3.42 -11.44
C ASN A 154 -2.52 2.49 -10.43
N CYS A 155 -2.05 3.02 -9.30
CA CYS A 155 -1.43 2.23 -8.25
C CYS A 155 -2.42 1.21 -7.67
N LEU A 156 -3.58 1.66 -7.20
CA LEU A 156 -4.55 0.79 -6.55
C LEU A 156 -5.20 -0.22 -7.52
N TYR A 157 -5.44 0.20 -8.77
CA TYR A 157 -5.96 -0.73 -9.79
C TYR A 157 -4.95 -1.82 -10.13
N THR A 158 -3.65 -1.52 -10.10
CA THR A 158 -2.60 -2.52 -10.30
C THR A 158 -2.66 -3.61 -9.24
N GLY A 159 -2.72 -3.26 -7.96
CA GLY A 159 -2.83 -4.25 -6.88
C GLY A 159 -4.11 -5.06 -6.99
N LEU A 160 -5.23 -4.40 -7.22
CA LEU A 160 -6.52 -5.06 -7.36
C LEU A 160 -6.53 -6.12 -8.48
N VAL A 161 -6.01 -5.80 -9.68
CA VAL A 161 -6.02 -6.75 -10.80
C VAL A 161 -4.97 -7.85 -10.67
N THR A 162 -3.84 -7.59 -10.02
CA THR A 162 -2.82 -8.63 -9.80
C THR A 162 -3.31 -9.65 -8.78
N ASP A 163 -3.88 -9.22 -7.66
CA ASP A 163 -4.31 -10.11 -6.57
C ASP A 163 -5.61 -10.87 -6.88
N THR A 164 -6.46 -10.30 -7.71
CA THR A 164 -7.66 -10.98 -8.23
C THR A 164 -7.39 -11.82 -9.49
N GLY A 165 -6.15 -11.83 -10.01
CA GLY A 165 -5.81 -12.47 -11.28
C GLY A 165 -6.70 -11.97 -12.43
N CYS A 166 -6.86 -10.67 -12.56
CA CYS A 166 -7.82 -10.02 -13.47
C CYS A 166 -9.26 -10.51 -13.22
N PHE A 167 -9.69 -10.49 -11.95
CA PHE A 167 -11.03 -10.87 -11.49
C PHE A 167 -11.43 -12.34 -11.74
N ARG A 168 -10.43 -13.23 -11.88
CA ARG A 168 -10.65 -14.67 -12.11
C ARG A 168 -10.49 -15.53 -10.86
N HIS A 169 -9.82 -15.02 -9.82
CA HIS A 169 -9.62 -15.76 -8.58
C HIS A 169 -10.93 -15.82 -7.77
N SER A 170 -11.10 -16.87 -6.99
CA SER A 170 -12.27 -17.09 -6.14
C SER A 170 -12.41 -16.06 -5.00
N SER A 171 -11.34 -15.32 -4.70
CA SER A 171 -11.36 -14.20 -3.76
C SER A 171 -12.10 -12.97 -4.30
N THR A 172 -12.29 -12.86 -5.62
CA THR A 172 -12.99 -11.72 -6.26
C THR A 172 -14.43 -11.60 -5.75
N THR A 173 -14.81 -10.43 -5.32
CA THR A 173 -16.12 -10.12 -4.75
C THR A 173 -16.83 -9.01 -5.53
N VAL A 174 -18.07 -8.72 -5.15
CA VAL A 174 -18.80 -7.55 -5.67
C VAL A 174 -18.06 -6.26 -5.30
N ASP A 175 -17.42 -6.22 -4.12
CA ASP A 175 -16.67 -5.03 -3.68
C ASP A 175 -15.39 -4.84 -4.48
N SER A 176 -14.74 -5.93 -4.95
CA SER A 176 -13.63 -5.86 -5.92
C SER A 176 -14.04 -5.14 -7.21
N HIS A 177 -15.22 -5.45 -7.74
CA HIS A 177 -15.75 -4.80 -8.95
C HIS A 177 -16.16 -3.34 -8.70
N ARG A 178 -16.70 -3.02 -7.53
CA ARG A 178 -17.00 -1.63 -7.13
C ARG A 178 -15.73 -0.81 -6.97
N ALA A 179 -14.69 -1.38 -6.38
CA ALA A 179 -13.39 -0.74 -6.29
C ALA A 179 -12.81 -0.48 -7.70
N ALA A 180 -12.88 -1.46 -8.60
CA ALA A 180 -12.45 -1.30 -9.99
C ALA A 180 -13.21 -0.17 -10.70
N GLU A 181 -14.54 -0.11 -10.56
CA GLU A 181 -15.36 0.96 -11.12
C GLU A 181 -14.88 2.33 -10.67
N LYS A 182 -14.71 2.54 -9.35
CA LYS A 182 -14.23 3.82 -8.79
C LYS A 182 -12.85 4.20 -9.33
N LEU A 183 -11.92 3.25 -9.39
CA LEU A 183 -10.56 3.48 -9.86
C LEU A 183 -10.52 3.82 -11.34
N LEU A 184 -11.35 3.17 -12.17
CA LEU A 184 -11.49 3.50 -13.60
C LEU A 184 -12.13 4.87 -13.80
N GLN A 185 -13.15 5.24 -13.01
CA GLN A 185 -13.73 6.60 -13.01
C GLN A 185 -12.72 7.67 -12.61
N ALA A 186 -11.78 7.34 -11.71
CA ALA A 186 -10.68 8.21 -11.32
C ALA A 186 -9.53 8.28 -12.36
N GLY A 187 -9.64 7.55 -13.47
CA GLY A 187 -8.73 7.63 -14.61
C GLY A 187 -7.66 6.54 -14.65
N ALA A 188 -7.82 5.41 -13.95
CA ALA A 188 -6.86 4.31 -14.07
C ALA A 188 -6.77 3.82 -15.53
N ASP A 189 -5.54 3.78 -16.07
CA ASP A 189 -5.27 3.26 -17.42
C ASP A 189 -5.17 1.73 -17.40
N MET A 190 -6.35 1.09 -17.44
CA MET A 190 -6.47 -0.36 -17.47
C MET A 190 -5.62 -1.00 -18.59
N ARG A 191 -5.55 -0.39 -19.78
CA ARG A 191 -4.84 -0.96 -20.94
C ARG A 191 -3.33 -0.96 -20.70
N MET A 192 -2.80 0.16 -20.20
CA MET A 192 -1.39 0.27 -19.82
C MET A 192 -1.06 -0.75 -18.73
N ILE A 193 -1.86 -0.81 -17.65
CA ILE A 193 -1.64 -1.68 -16.51
C ILE A 193 -1.62 -3.15 -16.93
N HIS A 194 -2.63 -3.61 -17.68
CA HIS A 194 -2.68 -5.00 -18.16
C HIS A 194 -1.49 -5.35 -19.04
N ARG A 195 -1.03 -4.44 -19.89
CA ARG A 195 0.14 -4.67 -20.75
C ARG A 195 1.45 -4.77 -20.00
N LEU A 196 1.59 -3.99 -18.88
CA LEU A 196 2.86 -3.91 -18.14
C LEU A 196 2.93 -4.93 -16.99
N ALA A 197 1.81 -5.18 -16.29
CA ALA A 197 1.79 -6.03 -15.11
C ALA A 197 1.70 -7.53 -15.44
N PHE A 198 1.19 -7.88 -16.63
CA PHE A 198 1.00 -9.25 -17.11
C PHE A 198 1.74 -9.52 -18.41
#